data_59f97126409b04ef71aecf265fe1f027
#
_entry.id   59f97126409b04ef71aecf265fe1f027
#
_cell.length_a   1.000
_cell.length_b   1.000
_cell.length_c   1.000
_cell.angle_alpha   90.00
_cell.angle_beta   90.00
_cell.angle_gamma   90.00
#
_symmetry.space_group_name_H-M   'P 1'
#
loop_
_entity.id
_entity.type
_entity.pdbx_description
1 polymer ?
#
loop_
_entity_poly.entity_id
_entity_poly.type
_entity_poly.pdbx_seq_one_letter_code
_entity_poly.pdbx_strand_id
1 'polypeptide(L)'
;KGIQLIVGCNIIVKHSEQNLPILLLAKNEQGYTNLVTLVSESFKKRKNSSDIPYVDFDELLSFNTGLIALTGGCLAQLLLEQDKETVEKLLSAFDGHLYVELQRHGLNKELELEEALIDFAYQRNIPLVATNDVFFSNRSDYEAYDILTCISEGSYALENNRKKLTTEHYFKSLEEMEELFSDIPEAIYNTLVIAKRCSYMPRSRQPILPKFPCRENKTENEELREQAVAGLEFRIANETDIN
;
A
#
# COMPACT_ATOMS: atom_id res chain seq x y z
N LYS A 1 0.53 25.39 2.26
CA LYS A 1 1.69 25.56 3.16
C LYS A 1 3.02 25.24 2.49
N GLY A 2 3.08 25.07 1.15
CA GLY A 2 4.33 24.85 0.40
C GLY A 2 4.94 23.43 0.53
N ILE A 3 4.19 22.45 1.03
CA ILE A 3 4.62 21.05 1.12
C ILE A 3 3.99 20.27 -0.03
N GLN A 4 4.80 19.55 -0.79
CA GLN A 4 4.34 18.63 -1.83
C GLN A 4 3.89 17.32 -1.16
N LEU A 5 2.67 16.88 -1.49
CA LEU A 5 2.16 15.57 -1.09
C LEU A 5 2.55 14.52 -2.14
N ILE A 6 3.02 13.38 -1.67
CA ILE A 6 3.21 12.17 -2.50
C ILE A 6 2.18 11.14 -2.01
N VAL A 7 1.29 10.72 -2.90
CA VAL A 7 0.26 9.74 -2.58
C VAL A 7 0.75 8.36 -2.97
N GLY A 8 0.74 7.45 -2.02
CA GLY A 8 1.16 6.06 -2.24
C GLY A 8 0.42 5.08 -1.34
N CYS A 9 0.57 3.82 -1.63
CA CYS A 9 0.04 2.72 -0.83
C CYS A 9 0.93 1.49 -0.95
N ASN A 10 1.20 0.84 0.17
CA ASN A 10 1.78 -0.49 0.18
C ASN A 10 0.67 -1.50 -0.07
N ILE A 11 0.78 -2.28 -1.14
CA ILE A 11 -0.23 -3.25 -1.57
C ILE A 11 0.38 -4.65 -1.53
N ILE A 12 -0.41 -5.62 -1.08
CA ILE A 12 -0.05 -7.02 -1.20
C ILE A 12 -0.54 -7.53 -2.56
N VAL A 13 0.38 -8.04 -3.34
CA VAL A 13 0.10 -8.70 -4.62
C VAL A 13 0.15 -10.20 -4.40
N LYS A 14 -0.94 -10.89 -4.69
CA LYS A 14 -0.97 -12.35 -4.64
C LYS A 14 -0.51 -12.93 -5.96
N HIS A 15 0.52 -13.75 -5.90
CA HIS A 15 1.05 -14.50 -7.02
C HIS A 15 1.29 -15.94 -6.58
N SER A 16 0.59 -16.89 -7.21
CA SER A 16 0.56 -18.29 -6.75
C SER A 16 0.11 -18.37 -5.28
N GLU A 17 0.88 -18.96 -4.39
CA GLU A 17 0.59 -19.05 -2.95
C GLU A 17 1.28 -17.93 -2.12
N GLN A 18 1.86 -16.92 -2.79
CA GLN A 18 2.67 -15.90 -2.14
C GLN A 18 1.97 -14.56 -2.03
N ASN A 19 2.35 -13.83 -1.00
CA ASN A 19 1.97 -12.46 -0.74
C ASN A 19 3.19 -11.55 -0.94
N LEU A 20 3.24 -10.87 -2.06
CA LEU A 20 4.35 -10.02 -2.48
C LEU A 20 4.03 -8.55 -2.15
N PRO A 21 4.69 -7.93 -1.16
CA PRO A 21 4.49 -6.53 -0.86
C PRO A 21 5.14 -5.64 -1.94
N ILE A 22 4.40 -4.65 -2.42
CA ILE A 22 4.89 -3.64 -3.37
C ILE A 22 4.38 -2.26 -2.95
N LEU A 23 5.27 -1.27 -2.96
CA LEU A 23 4.89 0.12 -2.71
C LEU A 23 4.62 0.82 -4.04
N LEU A 24 3.40 1.34 -4.21
CA LEU A 24 2.98 2.08 -5.38
C LEU A 24 2.80 3.55 -5.06
N LEU A 25 3.36 4.43 -5.88
CA LEU A 25 3.26 5.88 -5.77
C LEU A 25 2.54 6.46 -6.98
N ALA A 26 1.56 7.33 -6.75
CA ALA A 26 0.82 8.00 -7.82
C ALA A 26 1.64 9.16 -8.41
N LYS A 27 1.99 9.05 -9.68
CA LYS A 27 2.72 10.06 -10.43
C LYS A 27 1.81 11.20 -10.90
N ASN A 28 0.58 10.89 -11.27
CA ASN A 28 -0.41 11.80 -11.84
C ASN A 28 -1.84 11.36 -11.48
N GLU A 29 -2.85 12.04 -12.00
CA GLU A 29 -4.27 11.76 -11.73
C GLU A 29 -4.69 10.35 -12.16
N GLN A 30 -4.20 9.84 -13.29
CA GLN A 30 -4.46 8.48 -13.73
C GLN A 30 -3.88 7.45 -12.75
N GLY A 31 -2.63 7.67 -12.30
CA GLY A 31 -2.01 6.82 -11.28
C GLY A 31 -2.79 6.82 -9.97
N TYR A 32 -3.28 7.97 -9.53
CA TYR A 32 -4.13 8.06 -8.35
C TYR A 32 -5.44 7.27 -8.52
N THR A 33 -6.10 7.39 -9.67
CA THR A 33 -7.33 6.64 -9.97
C THR A 33 -7.06 5.13 -9.97
N ASN A 34 -5.98 4.70 -10.60
CA ASN A 34 -5.57 3.30 -10.63
C ASN A 34 -5.23 2.77 -9.23
N LEU A 35 -4.52 3.57 -8.41
CA LEU A 35 -4.21 3.22 -7.03
C LEU A 35 -5.48 3.03 -6.19
N VAL A 36 -6.44 3.96 -6.30
CA VAL A 36 -7.74 3.87 -5.62
C VAL A 36 -8.51 2.62 -6.06
N THR A 37 -8.46 2.29 -7.35
CA THR A 37 -9.09 1.07 -7.90
C THR A 37 -8.44 -0.18 -7.30
N LEU A 38 -7.11 -0.30 -7.34
CA LEU A 38 -6.39 -1.44 -6.77
C LEU A 38 -6.69 -1.63 -5.29
N VAL A 39 -6.66 -0.55 -4.50
CA VAL A 39 -7.00 -0.60 -3.07
C VAL A 39 -8.44 -1.05 -2.88
N SER A 40 -9.39 -0.53 -3.65
CA SER A 40 -10.81 -0.91 -3.55
C SER A 40 -11.03 -2.39 -3.90
N GLU A 41 -10.41 -2.87 -4.98
CA GLU A 41 -10.50 -4.29 -5.37
C GLU A 41 -9.86 -5.22 -4.35
N SER A 42 -8.75 -4.82 -3.73
CA SER A 42 -8.11 -5.62 -2.68
C SER A 42 -9.04 -5.86 -1.48
N PHE A 43 -9.80 -4.84 -1.07
CA PHE A 43 -10.75 -4.97 0.05
C PHE A 43 -12.02 -5.75 -0.32
N LYS A 44 -12.49 -5.70 -1.57
CA LYS A 44 -13.65 -6.47 -2.04
C LYS A 44 -13.40 -7.98 -2.00
N LYS A 45 -12.16 -8.42 -2.11
CA LYS A 45 -11.79 -9.85 -2.09
C LYS A 45 -11.78 -10.46 -0.70
N ARG A 46 -11.80 -9.64 0.35
CA ARG A 46 -11.82 -10.12 1.74
C ARG A 46 -13.13 -10.84 2.04
N LYS A 47 -13.03 -12.03 2.60
CA LYS A 47 -14.18 -12.78 3.12
C LYS A 47 -14.47 -12.43 4.57
N ASN A 48 -13.41 -12.17 5.34
CA ASN A 48 -13.48 -11.81 6.75
C ASN A 48 -12.73 -10.51 7.02
N SER A 49 -13.04 -9.81 8.09
CA SER A 49 -12.34 -8.58 8.50
C SER A 49 -10.87 -8.80 8.85
N SER A 50 -10.50 -10.01 9.23
CA SER A 50 -9.12 -10.41 9.55
C SER A 50 -8.27 -10.77 8.33
N ASP A 51 -8.87 -10.95 7.14
CA ASP A 51 -8.12 -11.31 5.95
C ASP A 51 -7.26 -10.13 5.49
N ILE A 52 -6.04 -10.42 5.04
CA ILE A 52 -5.14 -9.40 4.46
C ILE A 52 -5.69 -9.03 3.09
N PRO A 53 -5.95 -7.70 2.82
CA PRO A 53 -6.37 -7.25 1.50
C PRO A 53 -5.27 -7.52 0.47
N TYR A 54 -5.63 -8.02 -0.70
CA TYR A 54 -4.67 -8.28 -1.78
C TYR A 54 -5.28 -8.02 -3.16
N VAL A 55 -4.42 -7.79 -4.14
CA VAL A 55 -4.75 -7.81 -5.57
C VAL A 55 -4.04 -8.98 -6.24
N ASP A 56 -4.61 -9.48 -7.33
CA ASP A 56 -3.91 -10.47 -8.14
C ASP A 56 -2.84 -9.80 -9.00
N PHE A 57 -1.81 -10.55 -9.38
CA PHE A 57 -0.70 -10.01 -10.16
C PHE A 57 -1.15 -9.40 -11.49
N ASP A 58 -2.10 -10.04 -12.19
CA ASP A 58 -2.65 -9.54 -13.46
C ASP A 58 -3.45 -8.24 -13.30
N GLU A 59 -4.09 -8.03 -12.14
CA GLU A 59 -4.75 -6.76 -11.84
C GLU A 59 -3.73 -5.64 -11.64
N LEU A 60 -2.62 -5.90 -10.91
CA LEU A 60 -1.53 -4.94 -10.81
C LEU A 60 -1.02 -4.53 -12.20
N LEU A 61 -0.80 -5.51 -13.10
CA LEU A 61 -0.35 -5.24 -14.46
C LEU A 61 -1.36 -4.42 -15.27
N SER A 62 -2.65 -4.61 -15.02
CA SER A 62 -3.74 -3.90 -15.74
C SER A 62 -3.90 -2.44 -15.29
N PHE A 63 -3.53 -2.11 -14.06
CA PHE A 63 -3.69 -0.78 -13.45
C PHE A 63 -2.36 -0.07 -13.14
N ASN A 64 -1.29 -0.38 -13.87
CA ASN A 64 0.07 0.16 -13.65
C ASN A 64 0.27 1.60 -14.16
N THR A 65 -0.56 2.05 -15.11
CA THR A 65 -0.39 3.35 -15.77
C THR A 65 -0.43 4.52 -14.79
N GLY A 66 0.57 5.39 -14.85
CA GLY A 66 0.68 6.56 -13.98
C GLY A 66 1.18 6.25 -12.56
N LEU A 67 1.59 5.01 -12.29
CA LEU A 67 2.21 4.58 -11.04
C LEU A 67 3.74 4.47 -11.16
N ILE A 68 4.41 4.65 -10.05
CA ILE A 68 5.80 4.27 -9.80
C ILE A 68 5.76 3.12 -8.80
N ALA A 69 6.53 2.07 -9.05
CA ALA A 69 6.63 0.92 -8.16
C ALA A 69 8.00 0.86 -7.48
N LEU A 70 8.01 0.66 -6.15
CA LEU A 70 9.18 0.36 -5.36
C LEU A 70 9.04 -1.10 -4.89
N THR A 71 9.99 -1.93 -5.20
CA THR A 71 9.78 -3.39 -5.22
C THR A 71 10.69 -4.20 -4.31
N GLY A 72 11.43 -3.58 -3.38
CA GLY A 72 12.43 -4.27 -2.58
C GLY A 72 11.99 -5.64 -2.05
N GLY A 73 10.91 -5.70 -1.28
CA GLY A 73 10.39 -6.94 -0.71
C GLY A 73 9.83 -7.93 -1.74
N CYS A 74 9.07 -7.45 -2.73
CA CYS A 74 8.49 -8.26 -3.80
C CYS A 74 9.59 -8.87 -4.70
N LEU A 75 10.48 -8.03 -5.21
CA LEU A 75 11.55 -8.44 -6.11
C LEU A 75 12.53 -9.41 -5.41
N ALA A 76 12.89 -9.12 -4.17
CA ALA A 76 13.74 -9.99 -3.38
C ALA A 76 13.18 -11.42 -3.30
N GLN A 77 11.87 -11.56 -3.06
CA GLN A 77 11.23 -12.87 -2.98
C GLN A 77 11.18 -13.58 -4.34
N LEU A 78 10.84 -12.86 -5.42
CA LEU A 78 10.82 -13.43 -6.78
C LEU A 78 12.21 -13.87 -7.24
N LEU A 79 13.28 -13.14 -6.86
CA LEU A 79 14.66 -13.53 -7.17
C LEU A 79 15.09 -14.78 -6.39
N LEU A 80 14.72 -14.89 -5.11
CA LEU A 80 15.01 -16.10 -4.32
C LEU A 80 14.37 -17.36 -4.92
N GLU A 81 13.17 -17.22 -5.47
CA GLU A 81 12.42 -18.33 -6.06
C GLU A 81 12.76 -18.58 -7.54
N GLN A 82 13.63 -17.74 -8.10
CA GLN A 82 14.04 -17.80 -9.51
C GLN A 82 12.87 -17.68 -10.49
N ASP A 83 11.79 -17.00 -10.12
CA ASP A 83 10.63 -16.74 -10.98
C ASP A 83 10.94 -15.63 -12.00
N LYS A 84 11.71 -15.99 -12.99
CA LYS A 84 12.16 -15.07 -14.06
C LYS A 84 10.99 -14.54 -14.89
N GLU A 85 9.95 -15.33 -15.11
CA GLU A 85 8.81 -14.93 -15.92
C GLU A 85 8.03 -13.79 -15.27
N THR A 86 7.73 -13.91 -13.99
CA THR A 86 7.02 -12.86 -13.22
C THR A 86 7.87 -11.61 -13.09
N VAL A 87 9.19 -11.75 -12.88
CA VAL A 87 10.12 -10.62 -12.88
C VAL A 87 10.08 -9.87 -14.22
N GLU A 88 10.17 -10.55 -15.36
CA GLU A 88 10.13 -9.88 -16.67
C GLU A 88 8.78 -9.21 -16.95
N LYS A 89 7.67 -9.80 -16.53
CA LYS A 89 6.35 -9.16 -16.61
C LYS A 89 6.28 -7.87 -15.77
N LEU A 90 6.80 -7.90 -14.54
CA LEU A 90 6.86 -6.74 -13.66
C LEU A 90 7.72 -5.62 -14.27
N LEU A 91 8.92 -5.96 -14.79
CA LEU A 91 9.82 -5.02 -15.44
C LEU A 91 9.18 -4.37 -16.66
N SER A 92 8.53 -5.18 -17.51
CA SER A 92 7.84 -4.69 -18.70
C SER A 92 6.66 -3.76 -18.35
N ALA A 93 5.88 -4.11 -17.32
CA ALA A 93 4.72 -3.33 -16.91
C ALA A 93 5.09 -1.95 -16.32
N PHE A 94 6.22 -1.88 -15.63
CA PHE A 94 6.70 -0.65 -15.01
C PHE A 94 7.98 -0.09 -15.68
N ASP A 95 8.13 -0.31 -16.98
CA ASP A 95 9.30 0.18 -17.71
C ASP A 95 9.56 1.67 -17.48
N GLY A 96 10.78 2.02 -17.00
CA GLY A 96 11.17 3.36 -16.60
C GLY A 96 10.43 3.91 -15.35
N HIS A 97 9.63 3.09 -14.67
CA HIS A 97 8.83 3.46 -13.49
C HIS A 97 9.01 2.48 -12.31
N LEU A 98 9.93 1.56 -12.43
CA LEU A 98 10.32 0.62 -11.39
C LEU A 98 11.59 1.12 -10.71
N TYR A 99 11.64 0.98 -9.38
CA TYR A 99 12.83 1.20 -8.58
C TYR A 99 13.06 0.00 -7.68
N VAL A 100 14.30 -0.45 -7.60
CA VAL A 100 14.70 -1.44 -6.59
C VAL A 100 14.89 -0.72 -5.27
N GLU A 101 14.05 -1.05 -4.30
CA GLU A 101 14.04 -0.45 -2.98
C GLU A 101 15.04 -1.15 -2.07
N LEU A 102 15.87 -0.38 -1.40
CA LEU A 102 16.80 -0.83 -0.38
C LEU A 102 16.43 -0.25 0.98
N GLN A 103 16.44 -1.11 2.00
CA GLN A 103 16.15 -0.75 3.38
C GLN A 103 17.24 -1.31 4.30
N ARG A 104 17.66 -0.54 5.31
CA ARG A 104 18.72 -0.91 6.24
C ARG A 104 18.28 -0.69 7.69
N HIS A 105 17.49 -1.65 8.21
CA HIS A 105 17.04 -1.65 9.60
C HIS A 105 17.83 -2.64 10.48
N GLY A 106 18.91 -3.23 9.92
CA GLY A 106 19.73 -4.21 10.62
C GLY A 106 19.09 -5.60 10.73
N LEU A 107 18.14 -5.91 9.87
CA LEU A 107 17.55 -7.25 9.78
C LEU A 107 18.47 -8.17 8.97
N ASN A 108 18.70 -9.39 9.45
CA ASN A 108 19.55 -10.37 8.74
C ASN A 108 19.10 -10.60 7.31
N LYS A 109 17.78 -10.62 7.08
CA LYS A 109 17.20 -10.84 5.75
C LYS A 109 17.49 -9.69 4.78
N GLU A 110 17.60 -8.45 5.27
CA GLU A 110 18.01 -7.30 4.45
C GLU A 110 19.46 -7.48 3.99
N LEU A 111 20.37 -7.80 4.92
CA LEU A 111 21.78 -7.99 4.62
C LEU A 111 22.03 -9.14 3.64
N GLU A 112 21.29 -10.24 3.76
CA GLU A 112 21.44 -11.42 2.88
C GLU A 112 20.99 -11.13 1.44
N LEU A 113 20.04 -10.21 1.24
CA LEU A 113 19.41 -9.95 -0.04
C LEU A 113 19.93 -8.70 -0.74
N GLU A 114 20.53 -7.76 0.00
CA GLU A 114 20.93 -6.46 -0.51
C GLU A 114 21.89 -6.57 -1.69
N GLU A 115 22.96 -7.38 -1.58
CA GLU A 115 23.94 -7.57 -2.65
C GLU A 115 23.28 -8.10 -3.94
N ALA A 116 22.40 -9.11 -3.81
CA ALA A 116 21.71 -9.67 -4.95
C ALA A 116 20.74 -8.67 -5.63
N LEU A 117 20.09 -7.81 -4.83
CA LEU A 117 19.21 -6.75 -5.34
C LEU A 117 20.02 -5.65 -6.06
N ILE A 118 21.15 -5.26 -5.52
CA ILE A 118 22.06 -4.28 -6.12
C ILE A 118 22.60 -4.81 -7.47
N ASP A 119 23.13 -6.03 -7.47
CA ASP A 119 23.64 -6.67 -8.67
C ASP A 119 22.57 -6.78 -9.76
N PHE A 120 21.38 -7.20 -9.38
CA PHE A 120 20.24 -7.27 -10.30
C PHE A 120 19.88 -5.91 -10.88
N ALA A 121 19.82 -4.88 -10.03
CA ALA A 121 19.50 -3.51 -10.45
C ALA A 121 20.51 -2.99 -11.47
N TYR A 122 21.80 -3.16 -11.22
CA TYR A 122 22.85 -2.74 -12.15
C TYR A 122 22.84 -3.55 -13.45
N GLN A 123 22.68 -4.87 -13.39
CA GLN A 123 22.62 -5.72 -14.58
C GLN A 123 21.45 -5.38 -15.50
N ARG A 124 20.33 -4.93 -14.92
CA ARG A 124 19.10 -4.59 -15.65
C ARG A 124 18.93 -3.10 -15.89
N ASN A 125 19.88 -2.28 -15.43
CA ASN A 125 19.84 -0.81 -15.51
C ASN A 125 18.56 -0.23 -14.86
N ILE A 126 18.16 -0.77 -13.71
CA ILE A 126 17.02 -0.32 -12.91
C ILE A 126 17.54 0.58 -11.80
N PRO A 127 16.97 1.78 -11.58
CA PRO A 127 17.44 2.67 -10.52
C PRO A 127 17.15 2.09 -9.12
N LEU A 128 18.13 2.25 -8.22
CA LEU A 128 18.01 1.96 -6.79
C LEU A 128 17.34 3.14 -6.08
N VAL A 129 16.63 2.88 -4.99
CA VAL A 129 16.11 3.90 -4.08
C VAL A 129 16.24 3.46 -2.63
N ALA A 130 16.78 4.35 -1.79
CA ALA A 130 16.84 4.14 -0.35
C ALA A 130 15.53 4.58 0.31
N THR A 131 14.95 3.72 1.14
CA THR A 131 13.75 4.04 1.92
C THR A 131 13.94 3.68 3.38
N ASN A 132 13.07 4.23 4.22
CA ASN A 132 13.04 3.92 5.64
C ASN A 132 11.60 3.60 6.05
N ASP A 133 11.36 2.40 6.54
CA ASP A 133 10.05 1.96 7.02
C ASP A 133 9.86 2.48 8.47
N VAL A 134 9.19 3.61 8.60
CA VAL A 134 9.09 4.40 9.83
C VAL A 134 7.86 4.00 10.64
N PHE A 135 8.07 3.57 11.88
CA PHE A 135 7.00 3.23 12.83
C PHE A 135 6.94 4.13 14.06
N PHE A 136 8.03 4.81 14.40
CA PHE A 136 8.08 5.71 15.57
C PHE A 136 9.02 6.90 15.30
N SER A 137 8.89 7.95 16.11
CA SER A 137 9.57 9.22 15.85
C SER A 137 11.05 9.20 16.20
N ASN A 138 11.41 8.63 17.34
CA ASN A 138 12.78 8.59 17.83
C ASN A 138 13.19 7.16 18.19
N ARG A 139 14.48 6.86 18.15
CA ARG A 139 15.02 5.56 18.53
C ARG A 139 14.61 5.14 19.95
N SER A 140 14.47 6.11 20.88
CA SER A 140 14.02 5.88 22.26
C SER A 140 12.58 5.42 22.38
N ASP A 141 11.76 5.59 21.35
CA ASP A 141 10.33 5.27 21.38
C ASP A 141 10.07 3.77 21.06
N TYR A 142 11.12 3.02 20.75
CA TYR A 142 11.04 1.61 20.38
C TYR A 142 10.33 0.74 21.41
N GLU A 143 10.68 0.87 22.70
CA GLU A 143 10.08 0.06 23.77
C GLU A 143 8.59 0.34 23.92
N ALA A 144 8.19 1.61 23.84
CA ALA A 144 6.78 2.00 23.91
C ALA A 144 6.00 1.45 22.71
N TYR A 145 6.58 1.51 21.51
CA TYR A 145 5.99 0.95 20.30
C TYR A 145 5.86 -0.57 20.39
N ASP A 146 6.87 -1.26 20.89
CA ASP A 146 6.88 -2.72 21.05
C ASP A 146 5.75 -3.18 22.00
N ILE A 147 5.52 -2.44 23.10
CA ILE A 147 4.40 -2.69 24.02
C ILE A 147 3.05 -2.43 23.35
N LEU A 148 2.91 -1.36 22.57
CA LEU A 148 1.70 -1.07 21.81
C LEU A 148 1.36 -2.19 20.82
N THR A 149 2.38 -2.72 20.17
CA THR A 149 2.21 -3.88 19.26
C THR A 149 1.72 -5.12 20.01
N CYS A 150 2.28 -5.40 21.19
CA CYS A 150 1.80 -6.49 22.05
C CYS A 150 0.31 -6.33 22.42
N ILE A 151 -0.11 -5.11 22.79
CA ILE A 151 -1.51 -4.83 23.12
C ILE A 151 -2.42 -5.06 21.89
N SER A 152 -1.99 -4.60 20.72
CA SER A 152 -2.74 -4.74 19.47
C SER A 152 -2.90 -6.20 19.02
N GLU A 153 -1.87 -7.02 19.23
CA GLU A 153 -1.83 -8.43 18.83
C GLU A 153 -2.34 -9.39 19.91
N GLY A 154 -2.62 -8.88 21.11
CA GLY A 154 -3.00 -9.70 22.26
C GLY A 154 -1.89 -10.63 22.75
N SER A 155 -0.63 -10.23 22.56
CA SER A 155 0.59 -10.96 22.94
C SER A 155 1.25 -10.36 24.17
N TYR A 156 2.25 -11.06 24.73
CA TYR A 156 3.01 -10.57 25.89
C TYR A 156 4.42 -10.15 25.47
N ALA A 157 4.94 -9.09 26.09
CA ALA A 157 6.27 -8.55 25.78
C ALA A 157 7.42 -9.56 25.97
N LEU A 158 7.24 -10.55 26.87
CA LEU A 158 8.21 -11.61 27.12
C LEU A 158 8.15 -12.79 26.14
N GLU A 159 7.18 -12.81 25.24
CA GLU A 159 7.09 -13.86 24.23
C GLU A 159 8.18 -13.69 23.17
N ASN A 160 8.92 -14.76 22.90
CA ASN A 160 10.02 -14.74 21.92
C ASN A 160 9.55 -14.95 20.48
N ASN A 161 8.36 -15.53 20.28
CA ASN A 161 7.86 -15.98 18.97
C ASN A 161 6.96 -14.93 18.29
N ARG A 162 7.08 -13.66 18.66
CA ARG A 162 6.35 -12.56 18.05
C ARG A 162 7.19 -11.77 17.03
N LYS A 163 6.56 -11.14 16.08
CA LYS A 163 7.20 -10.24 15.15
C LYS A 163 7.70 -9.00 15.92
N LYS A 164 8.99 -8.72 15.84
CA LYS A 164 9.61 -7.53 16.44
C LYS A 164 10.25 -6.68 15.35
N LEU A 165 10.12 -5.37 15.50
CA LEU A 165 10.93 -4.42 14.75
C LEU A 165 12.32 -4.28 15.39
N THR A 166 13.19 -3.52 14.76
CA THR A 166 14.46 -3.08 15.35
C THR A 166 14.35 -1.64 15.82
N THR A 167 15.31 -1.15 16.58
CA THR A 167 15.41 0.25 16.97
C THR A 167 15.62 1.18 15.77
N GLU A 168 15.92 0.62 14.59
CA GLU A 168 16.23 1.38 13.37
C GLU A 168 14.99 1.80 12.58
N HIS A 169 13.78 1.45 13.01
CA HIS A 169 12.53 1.86 12.38
C HIS A 169 12.02 3.24 12.86
N TYR A 170 12.93 4.10 13.33
CA TYR A 170 12.59 5.49 13.69
C TYR A 170 12.72 6.43 12.49
N PHE A 171 12.14 7.63 12.62
CA PHE A 171 12.21 8.67 11.60
C PHE A 171 13.61 9.27 11.56
N LYS A 172 14.46 8.77 10.67
CA LYS A 172 15.84 9.23 10.47
C LYS A 172 15.89 10.61 9.83
N SER A 173 16.88 11.40 10.19
CA SER A 173 17.18 12.67 9.52
C SER A 173 17.77 12.43 8.12
N LEU A 174 17.89 13.50 7.33
CA LEU A 174 18.52 13.43 6.01
C LEU A 174 19.99 12.99 6.14
N GLU A 175 20.70 13.56 7.09
CA GLU A 175 22.13 13.28 7.35
C GLU A 175 22.32 11.81 7.75
N GLU A 176 21.44 11.28 8.61
CA GLU A 176 21.49 9.86 9.01
C GLU A 176 21.22 8.92 7.83
N MET A 177 20.30 9.28 6.92
CA MET A 177 20.05 8.49 5.72
C MET A 177 21.20 8.58 4.72
N GLU A 178 21.82 9.75 4.54
CA GLU A 178 23.01 9.93 3.69
C GLU A 178 24.20 9.16 4.21
N GLU A 179 24.42 9.12 5.51
CA GLU A 179 25.48 8.33 6.14
C GLU A 179 25.21 6.82 5.99
N LEU A 180 23.96 6.39 6.21
CA LEU A 180 23.56 4.98 6.15
C LEU A 180 23.73 4.39 4.73
N PHE A 181 23.54 5.19 3.68
CA PHE A 181 23.68 4.79 2.28
C PHE A 181 24.84 5.50 1.57
N SER A 182 25.90 5.87 2.33
CA SER A 182 27.07 6.58 1.79
C SER A 182 27.83 5.78 0.73
N ASP A 183 27.72 4.47 0.73
CA ASP A 183 28.25 3.54 -0.27
C ASP A 183 27.43 3.51 -1.59
N ILE A 184 26.16 3.94 -1.55
CA ILE A 184 25.24 3.94 -2.71
C ILE A 184 24.49 5.29 -2.77
N PRO A 185 25.18 6.42 -3.01
CA PRO A 185 24.58 7.76 -2.93
C PRO A 185 23.49 8.00 -3.97
N GLU A 186 23.51 7.29 -5.10
CA GLU A 186 22.45 7.36 -6.11
C GLU A 186 21.10 6.87 -5.58
N ALA A 187 21.05 5.94 -4.63
CA ALA A 187 19.81 5.50 -4.01
C ALA A 187 19.13 6.62 -3.21
N ILE A 188 19.91 7.47 -2.54
CA ILE A 188 19.42 8.70 -1.88
C ILE A 188 19.00 9.73 -2.92
N TYR A 189 19.82 9.99 -3.95
CA TYR A 189 19.47 10.94 -5.00
C TYR A 189 18.16 10.61 -5.71
N ASN A 190 17.88 9.32 -5.93
CA ASN A 190 16.66 8.87 -6.57
C ASN A 190 15.39 9.14 -5.75
N THR A 191 15.46 9.34 -4.44
CA THR A 191 14.32 9.80 -3.64
C THR A 191 13.82 11.16 -4.14
N LEU A 192 14.75 12.09 -4.46
CA LEU A 192 14.41 13.39 -5.02
C LEU A 192 13.87 13.28 -6.46
N VAL A 193 14.41 12.34 -7.26
CA VAL A 193 13.90 12.06 -8.61
C VAL A 193 12.44 11.58 -8.54
N ILE A 194 12.13 10.64 -7.65
CA ILE A 194 10.77 10.16 -7.41
C ILE A 194 9.86 11.29 -6.95
N ALA A 195 10.30 12.09 -5.97
CA ALA A 195 9.52 13.22 -5.47
C ALA A 195 9.15 14.21 -6.58
N LYS A 196 10.08 14.52 -7.49
CA LYS A 196 9.83 15.40 -8.66
C LYS A 196 8.87 14.77 -9.68
N ARG A 197 8.83 13.45 -9.78
CA ARG A 197 7.93 12.71 -10.69
C ARG A 197 6.51 12.56 -10.13
N CYS A 198 6.33 12.63 -8.81
CA CYS A 198 5.04 12.50 -8.13
C CYS A 198 4.41 13.87 -7.92
N SER A 199 3.75 14.41 -8.96
CA SER A 199 3.21 15.78 -8.96
C SER A 199 1.69 15.88 -8.73
N TYR A 200 1.02 14.75 -8.44
CA TYR A 200 -0.43 14.73 -8.22
C TYR A 200 -0.80 15.36 -6.88
N MET A 201 -1.75 16.29 -6.92
CA MET A 201 -2.35 16.90 -5.72
C MET A 201 -3.85 16.61 -5.70
N PRO A 202 -4.37 15.88 -4.68
CA PRO A 202 -5.80 15.65 -4.54
C PRO A 202 -6.57 16.96 -4.43
N ARG A 203 -7.67 17.07 -5.19
CA ARG A 203 -8.56 18.24 -5.16
C ARG A 203 -9.86 17.90 -4.44
N SER A 204 -10.39 18.84 -3.68
CA SER A 204 -11.72 18.71 -3.11
C SER A 204 -12.76 18.57 -4.24
N ARG A 205 -13.63 17.60 -4.11
CA ARG A 205 -14.78 17.38 -5.00
C ARG A 205 -16.07 17.54 -4.22
N GLN A 206 -17.14 17.88 -4.92
CA GLN A 206 -18.48 17.83 -4.33
C GLN A 206 -18.80 16.38 -3.92
N PRO A 207 -19.49 16.19 -2.80
CA PRO A 207 -19.92 14.86 -2.39
C PRO A 207 -20.71 14.18 -3.50
N ILE A 208 -20.33 12.94 -3.84
CA ILE A 208 -21.01 12.11 -4.81
C ILE A 208 -21.85 11.10 -4.02
N LEU A 209 -23.18 11.31 -4.02
CA LEU A 209 -24.09 10.33 -3.47
C LEU A 209 -24.45 9.32 -4.57
N PRO A 210 -24.36 8.01 -4.30
CA PRO A 210 -24.81 7.01 -5.25
C PRO A 210 -26.31 7.20 -5.50
N LYS A 211 -26.71 7.13 -6.77
CA LYS A 211 -28.13 7.15 -7.12
C LYS A 211 -28.79 5.85 -6.68
N PHE A 212 -29.93 5.97 -6.00
CA PHE A 212 -30.73 4.80 -5.65
C PHE A 212 -31.39 4.24 -6.93
N PRO A 213 -31.34 2.91 -7.17
CA PRO A 213 -32.01 2.31 -8.32
C PRO A 213 -33.53 2.33 -8.12
N CYS A 214 -34.17 3.40 -8.63
CA CYS A 214 -35.60 3.53 -8.59
C CYS A 214 -36.29 2.65 -9.66
N ARG A 215 -37.54 2.29 -9.44
CA ARG A 215 -38.36 1.66 -10.47
C ARG A 215 -38.53 2.60 -11.65
N GLU A 216 -38.82 2.04 -12.85
CA GLU A 216 -38.96 2.82 -14.07
C GLU A 216 -39.93 4.03 -13.89
N ASN A 217 -39.49 5.19 -14.35
CA ASN A 217 -40.19 6.47 -14.31
C ASN A 217 -40.46 7.10 -12.93
N LYS A 218 -39.70 6.71 -11.87
CA LYS A 218 -39.79 7.33 -10.54
C LYS A 218 -38.51 8.07 -10.17
N THR A 219 -38.69 9.17 -9.43
CA THR A 219 -37.61 9.87 -8.76
C THR A 219 -37.28 9.18 -7.44
N GLU A 220 -36.07 9.40 -6.90
CA GLU A 220 -35.66 8.89 -5.60
C GLU A 220 -36.63 9.31 -4.48
N ASN A 221 -37.18 10.53 -4.54
CA ASN A 221 -38.11 11.05 -3.55
C ASN A 221 -39.46 10.29 -3.61
N GLU A 222 -39.94 9.97 -4.80
CA GLU A 222 -41.18 9.20 -4.98
C GLU A 222 -41.02 7.78 -4.49
N GLU A 223 -39.91 7.13 -4.83
CA GLU A 223 -39.62 5.77 -4.40
C GLU A 223 -39.44 5.71 -2.87
N LEU A 224 -38.74 6.67 -2.26
CA LEU A 224 -38.59 6.76 -0.81
C LEU A 224 -39.97 6.90 -0.11
N ARG A 225 -40.83 7.79 -0.63
CA ARG A 225 -42.14 8.01 -0.05
C ARG A 225 -43.00 6.76 -0.12
N GLU A 226 -43.02 6.08 -1.25
CA GLU A 226 -43.81 4.84 -1.41
C GLU A 226 -43.32 3.73 -0.50
N GLN A 227 -42.01 3.51 -0.42
CA GLN A 227 -41.46 2.52 0.48
C GLN A 227 -41.72 2.85 1.95
N ALA A 228 -41.67 4.12 2.35
CA ALA A 228 -41.99 4.56 3.70
C ALA A 228 -43.49 4.33 4.02
N VAL A 229 -44.41 4.65 3.11
CA VAL A 229 -45.83 4.42 3.31
C VAL A 229 -46.12 2.92 3.40
N ALA A 230 -45.64 2.11 2.47
CA ALA A 230 -45.81 0.66 2.48
C ALA A 230 -45.23 0.02 3.77
N GLY A 231 -44.05 0.49 4.22
CA GLY A 231 -43.45 0.04 5.46
C GLY A 231 -44.27 0.42 6.71
N LEU A 232 -44.91 1.59 6.70
CA LEU A 232 -45.81 2.03 7.78
C LEU A 232 -47.07 1.15 7.80
N GLU A 233 -47.71 0.95 6.67
CA GLU A 233 -48.91 0.10 6.54
C GLU A 233 -48.63 -1.32 7.00
N PHE A 234 -47.47 -1.90 6.60
CA PHE A 234 -47.06 -3.22 7.04
C PHE A 234 -46.88 -3.29 8.56
N ARG A 235 -46.28 -2.27 9.17
CA ARG A 235 -46.07 -2.24 10.64
C ARG A 235 -47.42 -2.12 11.38
N ILE A 236 -48.31 -1.22 10.94
CA ILE A 236 -49.64 -1.05 11.53
C ILE A 236 -50.47 -2.36 11.44
N ALA A 237 -50.39 -3.07 10.31
CA ALA A 237 -51.10 -4.32 10.13
C ALA A 237 -50.56 -5.49 10.98
N ASN A 238 -49.29 -5.43 11.36
CA ASN A 238 -48.65 -6.53 12.11
C ASN A 238 -48.40 -6.20 13.61
N GLU A 239 -48.62 -4.94 14.03
CA GLU A 239 -48.51 -4.55 15.43
C GLU A 239 -49.87 -4.78 16.12
N THR A 240 -49.98 -5.87 16.88
CA THR A 240 -51.16 -6.23 17.64
C THR A 240 -51.30 -5.52 18.98
N ASP A 241 -50.32 -4.69 19.38
CA ASP A 241 -50.31 -3.97 20.65
C ASP A 241 -49.99 -2.48 20.42
N ILE A 242 -51.01 -1.70 19.95
CA ILE A 242 -51.04 -0.26 20.18
C ILE A 242 -52.08 -0.03 21.29
N ASN A 243 -51.64 -0.10 22.53
CA ASN A 243 -52.30 0.48 23.69
C ASN A 243 -51.62 1.79 24.07
#